data_62a63a58b35dfa2a6344cfd5ce3d9817
#
_entry.id   62a63a58b35dfa2a6344cfd5ce3d9817
#
_cell.length_a   1.000
_cell.length_b   1.000
_cell.length_c   1.000
_cell.angle_alpha   90.00
_cell.angle_beta   90.00
_cell.angle_gamma   90.00
#
_symmetry.space_group_name_H-M   'P 1'
#
loop_
_entity.id
_entity.type
_entity.pdbx_description
1 polymer ?
#
loop_
_entity_poly.entity_id
_entity_poly.type
_entity_poly.pdbx_seq_one_letter_code
_entity_poly.pdbx_strand_id
1 'polypeptide(L)'
;MSQPLTSELARRWRLDVDTADSASSPTWVQVRAIGEMTPKVTPKMQDDTDYDSDGYGSSTKTLLNWSIEATLITKTSPVTGAVDAGQAKIKAAHDKFGEEGQVHIRWYDRNGLPDDAYEGWAQVSWEPSGGKADALDEVKVSLDGNGARTAIINPAA
;
A
#
# COMPACT_ATOMS: atom_id res chain seq x y z
N MET A 1 2.92 8.45 -37.82
CA MET A 1 2.10 9.26 -36.89
C MET A 1 1.81 8.42 -35.67
N SER A 2 2.20 8.87 -34.47
CA SER A 2 1.91 8.17 -33.26
C SER A 2 0.46 8.41 -32.81
N GLN A 3 -0.15 7.38 -32.22
CA GLN A 3 -1.49 7.52 -31.65
C GLN A 3 -1.46 8.35 -30.37
N PRO A 4 -2.54 9.08 -30.05
CA PRO A 4 -2.62 9.80 -28.78
C PRO A 4 -2.54 8.83 -27.60
N LEU A 5 -1.89 9.28 -26.52
CA LEU A 5 -1.85 8.53 -25.28
C LEU A 5 -3.21 8.56 -24.58
N THR A 6 -3.54 7.48 -23.90
CA THR A 6 -4.79 7.33 -23.15
C THR A 6 -4.49 7.33 -21.66
N SER A 7 -5.32 8.02 -20.88
CA SER A 7 -5.16 8.08 -19.43
C SER A 7 -5.57 6.77 -18.75
N GLU A 8 -4.78 6.35 -17.78
CA GLU A 8 -5.12 5.22 -16.91
C GLU A 8 -5.96 5.68 -15.72
N LEU A 9 -6.84 4.81 -15.25
CA LEU A 9 -7.67 5.08 -14.08
C LEU A 9 -6.95 4.67 -12.80
N ALA A 10 -7.10 5.47 -11.73
CA ALA A 10 -6.47 5.19 -10.44
C ALA A 10 -6.92 3.85 -9.85
N ARG A 11 -8.12 3.37 -10.16
CA ARG A 11 -8.63 2.06 -9.72
C ARG A 11 -7.90 0.86 -10.32
N ARG A 12 -6.86 1.07 -11.11
CA ARG A 12 -6.00 0.01 -11.63
C ARG A 12 -5.19 -0.69 -10.53
N TRP A 13 -4.96 -0.03 -9.43
CA TRP A 13 -4.21 -0.59 -8.31
C TRP A 13 -4.97 -1.69 -7.60
N ARG A 14 -4.28 -2.76 -7.29
CA ARG A 14 -4.80 -3.88 -6.50
C ARG A 14 -3.84 -4.17 -5.34
N LEU A 15 -4.40 -4.46 -4.19
CA LEU A 15 -3.66 -4.79 -2.99
C LEU A 15 -4.04 -6.19 -2.54
N ASP A 16 -3.04 -7.04 -2.33
CA ASP A 16 -3.20 -8.36 -1.73
C ASP A 16 -2.43 -8.41 -0.42
N VAL A 17 -2.96 -9.13 0.56
CA VAL A 17 -2.30 -9.39 1.84
C VAL A 17 -2.04 -10.88 2.00
N ASP A 18 -0.88 -11.22 2.56
CA ASP A 18 -0.51 -12.60 2.86
C ASP A 18 -1.13 -13.01 4.21
N THR A 19 -2.05 -13.94 4.20
CA THR A 19 -2.69 -14.44 5.42
C THR A 19 -1.86 -15.51 6.14
N ALA A 20 -0.87 -16.09 5.47
CA ALA A 20 0.04 -17.09 6.04
C ALA A 20 1.26 -16.50 6.74
N ASP A 21 1.53 -15.20 6.54
CA ASP A 21 2.70 -14.49 7.06
C ASP A 21 4.03 -15.19 6.73
N SER A 22 4.10 -15.80 5.54
CA SER A 22 5.25 -16.56 5.09
C SER A 22 5.81 -15.98 3.79
N ALA A 23 7.04 -15.47 3.85
CA ALA A 23 7.71 -14.95 2.66
C ALA A 23 8.02 -16.04 1.62
N SER A 24 8.22 -17.29 2.06
CA SER A 24 8.54 -18.42 1.18
C SER A 24 7.31 -19.12 0.60
N SER A 25 6.18 -19.06 1.29
CA SER A 25 4.91 -19.70 0.86
C SER A 25 3.72 -18.80 1.21
N PRO A 26 3.62 -17.61 0.61
CA PRO A 26 2.54 -16.68 0.93
C PRO A 26 1.19 -17.20 0.42
N THR A 27 0.14 -16.93 1.20
CA THR A 27 -1.25 -17.15 0.79
C THR A 27 -1.87 -15.77 0.54
N TRP A 28 -1.94 -15.36 -0.71
CA TRP A 28 -2.42 -14.05 -1.10
C TRP A 28 -3.94 -13.98 -1.12
N VAL A 29 -4.48 -13.01 -0.40
CA VAL A 29 -5.91 -12.70 -0.38
C VAL A 29 -6.08 -11.24 -0.78
N GLN A 30 -6.97 -10.98 -1.73
CA GLN A 30 -7.25 -9.63 -2.19
C GLN A 30 -7.94 -8.81 -1.09
N VAL A 31 -7.46 -7.60 -0.88
CA VAL A 31 -8.16 -6.60 -0.08
C VAL A 31 -9.22 -5.93 -0.96
N ARG A 32 -10.47 -6.11 -0.63
CA ARG A 32 -11.62 -5.63 -1.41
C ARG A 32 -12.20 -4.35 -0.80
N ALA A 33 -13.10 -3.72 -1.54
CA ALA A 33 -13.81 -2.51 -1.13
C ALA A 33 -12.87 -1.32 -0.86
N ILE A 34 -11.83 -1.18 -1.66
CA ILE A 34 -10.93 -0.03 -1.62
C ILE A 34 -11.60 1.13 -2.35
N GLY A 35 -11.86 2.22 -1.63
CA GLY A 35 -12.39 3.44 -2.23
C GLY A 35 -11.30 4.34 -2.80
N GLU A 36 -10.13 4.35 -2.15
CA GLU A 36 -8.99 5.15 -2.57
C GLU A 36 -7.71 4.44 -2.12
N MET A 37 -6.68 4.49 -2.95
CA MET A 37 -5.38 3.91 -2.64
C MET A 37 -4.27 4.74 -3.27
N THR A 38 -3.30 5.14 -2.45
CA THR A 38 -2.16 5.95 -2.90
C THR A 38 -0.86 5.30 -2.43
N PRO A 39 -0.17 4.56 -3.31
CA PRO A 39 1.20 4.10 -3.02
C PRO A 39 2.16 5.29 -3.10
N LYS A 40 3.07 5.39 -2.13
CA LYS A 40 4.05 6.48 -2.05
C LYS A 40 5.44 5.95 -1.79
N VAL A 41 6.43 6.64 -2.34
CA VAL A 41 7.83 6.48 -1.94
C VAL A 41 8.37 7.85 -1.62
N THR A 42 8.84 8.04 -0.40
CA THR A 42 9.34 9.34 0.08
C THR A 42 10.84 9.24 0.30
N PRO A 43 11.65 10.02 -0.44
CA PRO A 43 13.08 10.06 -0.21
C PRO A 43 13.41 10.94 1.00
N LYS A 44 14.45 10.55 1.73
CA LYS A 44 15.07 11.40 2.74
C LYS A 44 16.37 11.95 2.16
N MET A 45 16.46 13.27 2.15
CA MET A 45 17.61 13.99 1.61
C MET A 45 18.46 14.53 2.74
N GLN A 46 19.77 14.50 2.56
CA GLN A 46 20.73 15.14 3.47
C GLN A 46 21.49 16.21 2.71
N ASP A 47 21.68 17.34 3.36
CA ASP A 47 22.46 18.44 2.81
C ASP A 47 23.95 18.07 2.83
N ASP A 48 24.58 18.08 1.68
CA ASP A 48 26.01 17.84 1.51
C ASP A 48 26.71 19.03 0.82
N THR A 49 26.10 20.21 0.91
CA THR A 49 26.66 21.45 0.37
C THR A 49 28.02 21.74 1.00
N ASP A 50 29.00 22.05 0.18
CA ASP A 50 30.35 22.40 0.60
C ASP A 50 30.86 23.63 -0.15
N TYR A 51 32.13 24.00 0.04
CA TYR A 51 32.73 25.16 -0.60
C TYR A 51 32.86 25.01 -2.11
N ASP A 52 32.95 23.81 -2.62
CA ASP A 52 33.05 23.54 -4.06
C ASP A 52 31.70 23.62 -4.77
N SER A 53 30.60 23.78 -4.02
CA SER A 53 29.26 23.95 -4.57
C SER A 53 29.01 25.36 -5.17
N ASP A 54 29.96 26.28 -5.04
CA ASP A 54 29.93 27.64 -5.62
C ASP A 54 28.65 28.42 -5.35
N GLY A 55 28.14 28.33 -4.11
CA GLY A 55 26.93 29.06 -3.69
C GLY A 55 25.64 28.38 -4.05
N TYR A 56 25.68 27.20 -4.66
CA TYR A 56 24.48 26.37 -4.92
C TYR A 56 24.32 25.30 -3.87
N GLY A 57 23.07 25.04 -3.50
CA GLY A 57 22.75 23.94 -2.57
C GLY A 57 22.93 22.59 -3.22
N SER A 58 23.47 21.63 -2.46
CA SER A 58 23.63 20.24 -2.87
C SER A 58 23.05 19.32 -1.80
N SER A 59 22.42 18.24 -2.22
CA SER A 59 21.87 17.24 -1.30
C SER A 59 21.99 15.85 -1.88
N THR A 60 22.14 14.87 -0.98
CA THR A 60 22.23 13.44 -1.34
C THR A 60 21.05 12.68 -0.73
N LYS A 61 20.43 11.84 -1.54
CA LYS A 61 19.38 10.95 -1.08
C LYS A 61 20.00 9.80 -0.26
N THR A 62 19.62 9.71 1.01
CA THR A 62 20.19 8.74 1.94
C THR A 62 19.25 7.58 2.25
N LEU A 63 17.94 7.80 2.23
CA LEU A 63 16.93 6.78 2.53
C LEU A 63 15.75 6.89 1.57
N LEU A 64 15.09 5.77 1.36
CA LEU A 64 13.78 5.71 0.73
C LEU A 64 12.81 5.06 1.71
N ASN A 65 11.69 5.73 1.95
CA ASN A 65 10.59 5.20 2.75
C ASN A 65 9.38 5.02 1.83
N TRP A 66 8.75 3.87 1.91
CA TRP A 66 7.53 3.64 1.15
C TRP A 66 6.34 3.47 2.07
N SER A 67 5.18 3.87 1.61
CA SER A 67 3.93 3.71 2.35
C SER A 67 2.77 3.60 1.37
N ILE A 68 1.68 3.01 1.85
CA ILE A 68 0.42 2.97 1.12
C ILE A 68 -0.64 3.57 2.02
N GLU A 69 -1.32 4.60 1.54
CA GLU A 69 -2.49 5.14 2.19
C GLU A 69 -3.73 4.68 1.43
N ALA A 70 -4.68 4.13 2.14
CA ALA A 70 -5.91 3.64 1.54
C ALA A 70 -7.12 3.98 2.39
N THR A 71 -8.24 4.21 1.72
CA THR A 71 -9.56 4.30 2.35
C THR A 71 -10.33 3.06 1.99
N LEU A 72 -10.73 2.30 3.01
CA LEU A 72 -11.51 1.08 2.85
C LEU A 72 -12.95 1.34 3.24
N ILE A 73 -13.89 0.80 2.47
CA ILE A 73 -15.32 0.88 2.77
C ILE A 73 -15.71 -0.40 3.49
N THR A 74 -16.38 -0.28 4.63
CA THR A 74 -16.86 -1.43 5.37
C THR A 74 -18.05 -2.04 4.65
N LYS A 75 -17.84 -3.21 4.06
CA LYS A 75 -18.89 -3.99 3.39
C LYS A 75 -18.92 -5.40 3.94
N THR A 76 -20.10 -5.93 4.11
CA THR A 76 -20.30 -7.28 4.62
C THR A 76 -21.00 -8.15 3.60
N SER A 77 -20.75 -9.46 3.67
CA SER A 77 -21.47 -10.43 2.84
C SER A 77 -22.94 -10.49 3.23
N PRO A 78 -23.88 -10.38 2.29
CA PRO A 78 -25.30 -10.52 2.61
C PRO A 78 -25.70 -11.93 3.05
N VAL A 79 -24.84 -12.92 2.79
CA VAL A 79 -25.11 -14.32 3.15
C VAL A 79 -24.55 -14.67 4.53
N THR A 80 -23.29 -14.30 4.80
CA THR A 80 -22.59 -14.69 6.04
C THR A 80 -22.45 -13.57 7.05
N GLY A 81 -22.67 -12.31 6.65
CA GLY A 81 -22.42 -11.14 7.48
C GLY A 81 -20.95 -10.85 7.73
N ALA A 82 -20.05 -11.60 7.10
CA ALA A 82 -18.62 -11.44 7.30
C ALA A 82 -18.06 -10.24 6.51
N VAL A 83 -17.07 -9.58 7.10
CA VAL A 83 -16.27 -8.56 6.41
C VAL A 83 -15.26 -9.22 5.48
N ASP A 84 -14.66 -8.42 4.58
CA ASP A 84 -13.64 -8.93 3.68
C ASP A 84 -12.45 -9.51 4.44
N ALA A 85 -11.98 -10.69 4.02
CA ALA A 85 -10.89 -11.40 4.69
C ALA A 85 -9.57 -10.62 4.66
N GLY A 86 -9.28 -9.91 3.57
CA GLY A 86 -8.08 -9.07 3.47
C GLY A 86 -8.12 -7.89 4.43
N GLN A 87 -9.27 -7.23 4.55
CA GLN A 87 -9.45 -6.15 5.53
C GLN A 87 -9.33 -6.67 6.97
N ALA A 88 -9.90 -7.84 7.25
CA ALA A 88 -9.83 -8.46 8.59
C ALA A 88 -8.39 -8.76 9.00
N LYS A 89 -7.56 -9.23 8.08
CA LYS A 89 -6.14 -9.51 8.34
C LYS A 89 -5.37 -8.23 8.69
N ILE A 90 -5.60 -7.16 7.96
CA ILE A 90 -4.97 -5.86 8.20
C ILE A 90 -5.41 -5.30 9.56
N LYS A 91 -6.70 -5.36 9.86
CA LYS A 91 -7.25 -4.89 11.13
C LYS A 91 -6.66 -5.66 12.32
N ALA A 92 -6.53 -6.98 12.19
CA ALA A 92 -5.96 -7.81 13.25
C ALA A 92 -4.51 -7.46 13.55
N ALA A 93 -3.72 -7.09 12.55
CA ALA A 93 -2.33 -6.67 12.73
C ALA A 93 -2.21 -5.32 13.44
N HIS A 94 -3.19 -4.43 13.29
CA HIS A 94 -3.16 -3.11 13.93
C HIS A 94 -3.09 -3.20 15.47
N ASP A 95 -3.72 -4.21 16.06
CA ASP A 95 -3.80 -4.37 17.52
C ASP A 95 -2.58 -5.10 18.10
N LYS A 96 -1.60 -5.43 17.28
CA LYS A 96 -0.41 -6.19 17.69
C LYS A 96 0.85 -5.34 17.59
N PHE A 97 1.92 -5.81 18.23
CA PHE A 97 3.19 -5.12 18.29
C PHE A 97 4.32 -5.94 17.66
N GLY A 98 5.41 -5.26 17.26
CA GLY A 98 6.58 -5.89 16.70
C GLY A 98 6.28 -6.58 15.37
N GLU A 99 6.84 -7.76 15.18
CA GLU A 99 6.66 -8.53 13.94
C GLU A 99 5.21 -8.94 13.70
N GLU A 100 4.46 -9.21 14.76
CA GLU A 100 3.04 -9.58 14.65
C GLU A 100 2.16 -8.41 14.20
N GLY A 101 2.62 -7.17 14.41
CA GLY A 101 1.96 -5.95 13.98
C GLY A 101 2.20 -5.58 12.52
N GLN A 102 2.92 -6.42 11.79
CA GLN A 102 3.23 -6.21 10.39
C GLN A 102 2.39 -7.12 9.50
N VAL A 103 2.18 -6.69 8.26
CA VAL A 103 1.54 -7.50 7.22
C VAL A 103 2.47 -7.60 6.03
N HIS A 104 2.51 -8.78 5.43
CA HIS A 104 3.18 -9.01 4.15
C HIS A 104 2.19 -8.69 3.04
N ILE A 105 2.48 -7.70 2.24
CA ILE A 105 1.57 -7.20 1.21
C ILE A 105 2.24 -7.17 -0.14
N ARG A 106 1.42 -7.23 -1.19
CA ARG A 106 1.84 -6.91 -2.55
C ARG A 106 0.79 -6.00 -3.18
N TRP A 107 1.25 -5.11 -4.02
CA TRP A 107 0.37 -4.22 -4.78
C TRP A 107 0.85 -4.13 -6.21
N TYR A 108 -0.09 -4.11 -7.13
CA TYR A 108 0.22 -4.19 -8.54
C TYR A 108 -0.88 -3.60 -9.39
N ASP A 109 -0.57 -3.35 -10.66
CA ASP A 109 -1.53 -2.95 -11.67
C ASP A 109 -2.34 -4.18 -12.12
N ARG A 110 -3.65 -4.16 -11.87
CA ARG A 110 -4.55 -5.25 -12.27
C ARG A 110 -4.68 -5.41 -13.79
N ASN A 111 -4.26 -4.41 -14.56
CA ASN A 111 -4.27 -4.45 -16.03
C ASN A 111 -3.01 -5.08 -16.60
N GLY A 112 -2.07 -5.51 -15.76
CA GLY A 112 -0.90 -6.28 -16.17
C GLY A 112 0.33 -5.47 -16.54
N LEU A 113 0.38 -4.16 -16.22
CA LEU A 113 1.57 -3.34 -16.48
C LEU A 113 2.77 -3.90 -15.71
N PRO A 114 3.85 -4.34 -16.39
CA PRO A 114 4.90 -5.12 -15.72
C PRO A 114 5.72 -4.36 -14.70
N ASP A 115 5.87 -3.05 -14.85
CA ASP A 115 6.73 -2.25 -13.97
C ASP A 115 6.04 -1.82 -12.66
N ASP A 116 4.74 -2.02 -12.56
CA ASP A 116 3.95 -1.62 -11.38
C ASP A 116 3.52 -2.84 -10.56
N ALA A 117 4.50 -3.53 -9.97
CA ALA A 117 4.25 -4.67 -9.10
C ALA A 117 5.36 -4.75 -8.04
N TYR A 118 4.96 -4.69 -6.78
CA TYR A 118 5.88 -4.67 -5.65
C TYR A 118 5.34 -5.49 -4.50
N GLU A 119 6.24 -5.97 -3.63
CA GLU A 119 5.86 -6.58 -2.36
C GLU A 119 6.76 -6.06 -1.24
N GLY A 120 6.30 -6.19 -0.01
CA GLY A 120 7.05 -5.80 1.17
C GLY A 120 6.27 -6.02 2.45
N TRP A 121 6.95 -5.80 3.56
CA TRP A 121 6.36 -5.84 4.89
C TRP A 121 6.02 -4.43 5.33
N ALA A 122 4.87 -4.25 5.96
CA ALA A 122 4.41 -2.94 6.39
C ALA A 122 3.79 -3.01 7.79
N GLN A 123 3.99 -1.95 8.55
CA GLN A 123 3.27 -1.72 9.80
C GLN A 123 1.91 -1.11 9.50
N VAL A 124 0.91 -1.46 10.30
CA VAL A 124 -0.48 -1.09 10.04
C VAL A 124 -0.96 -0.02 11.01
N SER A 125 -1.59 1.01 10.47
CA SER A 125 -2.40 1.96 11.22
C SER A 125 -3.83 1.89 10.70
N TRP A 126 -4.78 1.67 11.60
CA TRP A 126 -6.19 1.49 11.28
C TRP A 126 -7.02 2.53 12.00
N GLU A 127 -7.64 3.45 11.25
CA GLU A 127 -8.37 4.58 11.82
C GLU A 127 -9.77 4.66 11.23
N PRO A 128 -10.82 4.26 11.98
CA PRO A 128 -12.19 4.47 11.53
C PRO A 128 -12.49 5.95 11.37
N SER A 129 -13.13 6.32 10.25
CA SER A 129 -13.44 7.71 9.97
C SER A 129 -14.65 8.23 10.73
N GLY A 130 -15.56 7.34 11.14
CA GLY A 130 -16.81 7.73 11.76
C GLY A 130 -17.71 8.49 10.78
N GLY A 131 -18.60 9.30 11.29
CA GLY A 131 -19.44 10.14 10.46
C GLY A 131 -20.85 10.31 11.01
N LYS A 132 -21.69 11.01 10.23
CA LYS A 132 -23.10 11.21 10.55
C LYS A 132 -23.90 9.94 10.29
N ALA A 133 -25.15 9.90 10.77
CA ALA A 133 -26.01 8.73 10.65
C ALA A 133 -26.28 8.28 9.20
N ASP A 134 -26.20 9.21 8.24
CA ASP A 134 -26.39 8.94 6.81
C ASP A 134 -25.07 8.65 6.07
N ALA A 135 -23.94 8.69 6.75
CA ALA A 135 -22.64 8.40 6.15
C ALA A 135 -22.37 6.89 6.07
N LEU A 136 -21.62 6.49 5.06
CA LEU A 136 -21.11 5.13 4.96
C LEU A 136 -19.92 4.95 5.91
N ASP A 137 -19.77 3.75 6.43
CA ASP A 137 -18.64 3.42 7.30
C ASP A 137 -17.37 3.23 6.47
N GLU A 138 -16.37 4.06 6.74
CA GLU A 138 -15.07 4.03 6.06
C GLU A 138 -13.95 3.96 7.08
N VAL A 139 -12.82 3.40 6.65
CA VAL A 139 -11.62 3.29 7.47
C VAL A 139 -10.44 3.82 6.67
N LYS A 140 -9.64 4.67 7.31
CA LYS A 140 -8.35 5.08 6.78
C LYS A 140 -7.28 4.10 7.24
N VAL A 141 -6.57 3.54 6.30
CA VAL A 141 -5.48 2.59 6.57
C VAL A 141 -4.18 3.18 6.05
N SER A 142 -3.17 3.17 6.91
CA SER A 142 -1.81 3.52 6.54
C SER A 142 -0.93 2.29 6.69
N LEU A 143 -0.27 1.89 5.63
CA LEU A 143 0.65 0.77 5.59
C LEU A 143 2.06 1.35 5.41
N ASP A 144 2.78 1.48 6.51
CA ASP A 144 4.13 2.06 6.50
C ASP A 144 5.17 0.97 6.31
N GLY A 145 5.93 1.05 5.23
CA GLY A 145 6.93 0.06 4.89
C GLY A 145 8.01 -0.10 5.94
N ASN A 146 8.31 -1.35 6.27
CA ASN A 146 9.42 -1.72 7.13
C ASN A 146 10.45 -2.46 6.29
N GLY A 147 11.50 -1.77 5.91
CA GLY A 147 12.50 -2.28 4.99
C GLY A 147 12.19 -1.97 3.53
N ALA A 148 12.91 -2.62 2.63
CA ALA A 148 12.79 -2.38 1.21
C ALA A 148 11.51 -3.00 0.63
N ARG A 149 10.92 -2.31 -0.35
CA ARG A 149 9.97 -2.94 -1.25
C ARG A 149 10.75 -3.68 -2.33
N THR A 150 10.23 -4.81 -2.75
CA THR A 150 10.84 -5.64 -3.78
C THR A 150 9.96 -5.64 -5.03
N ALA A 151 10.58 -5.38 -6.18
CA ALA A 151 9.87 -5.51 -7.46
C ALA A 151 9.59 -6.98 -7.74
N ILE A 152 8.37 -7.29 -8.17
CA ILE A 152 7.93 -8.64 -8.47
C ILE A 152 7.39 -8.72 -9.91
N ILE A 153 7.20 -9.94 -10.40
CA ILE A 153 6.46 -10.16 -11.63
C ILE A 153 4.99 -9.84 -11.36
N ASN A 154 4.39 -8.99 -12.20
CA ASN A 154 2.99 -8.61 -12.02
C ASN A 154 2.09 -9.86 -12.09
N PRO A 155 1.34 -10.18 -11.01
CA PRO A 155 0.47 -11.35 -10.99
C PRO A 155 -0.65 -11.31 -12.04
N ALA A 156 -0.99 -10.14 -12.55
CA ALA A 156 -2.02 -9.95 -13.57
C ALA A 156 -1.46 -9.94 -15.00
N ALA A 157 -0.14 -10.02 -15.13
CA ALA A 157 0.49 -10.02 -16.47
C ALA A 157 0.26 -11.33 -17.23
#